data_175cb846beffeb8f8c4fb47410f6f89c
#
_entry.id   175cb846beffeb8f8c4fb47410f6f89c
#
_cell.length_a   1.000
_cell.length_b   1.000
_cell.length_c   1.000
_cell.angle_alpha   90.00
_cell.angle_beta   90.00
_cell.angle_gamma   90.00
#
_symmetry.space_group_name_H-M   'P 1'
#
loop_
_entity.id
_entity.type
_entity.pdbx_description
1 polymer ?
#
loop_
_entity_poly.entity_id
_entity_poly.type
_entity_poly.pdbx_seq_one_letter_code
_entity_poly.pdbx_strand_id
1 'polypeptide(L)'
;MTDYTATRVQYTMDGTEKTGKATALSLNDTITRGRTRPTAYVIPADAANIDKILYIMDNQGAEYYKLNAGTTASLQQYYYIGEYMENDKAKGIEAGLRDAADVTFASGAYVFPMDQVAGNVIAMLCEPDVTDSNGYDGSLYQYKQIDYDKSTMNFPL
;
A
#
# COMPACT_ATOMS: atom_id res chain seq x y z
N MET A 1 27.97 -4.93 2.50
CA MET A 1 27.28 -5.47 1.31
C MET A 1 27.74 -6.90 1.15
N THR A 2 26.85 -7.86 1.23
CA THR A 2 27.20 -9.29 1.10
C THR A 2 26.66 -9.75 -0.24
N ASP A 3 27.56 -10.06 -1.19
CA ASP A 3 27.16 -10.63 -2.48
C ASP A 3 26.80 -12.10 -2.28
N TYR A 4 25.61 -12.46 -2.68
CA TYR A 4 25.16 -13.85 -2.70
C TYR A 4 25.37 -14.44 -4.08
N THR A 5 26.13 -15.54 -4.13
CA THR A 5 26.26 -16.34 -5.35
C THR A 5 25.34 -17.54 -5.22
N ALA A 6 24.31 -17.60 -6.06
CA ALA A 6 23.42 -18.76 -6.11
C ALA A 6 23.63 -19.54 -7.41
N THR A 7 23.48 -20.85 -7.35
CA THR A 7 23.40 -21.69 -8.55
C THR A 7 21.97 -21.62 -9.09
N ARG A 8 21.84 -21.10 -10.30
CA ARG A 8 20.56 -21.06 -11.02
C ARG A 8 20.45 -22.30 -11.88
N VAL A 9 19.38 -23.04 -11.70
CA VAL A 9 18.99 -24.13 -12.59
C VAL A 9 17.86 -23.65 -13.48
N GLN A 10 18.02 -23.78 -14.77
CA GLN A 10 17.01 -23.42 -15.76
C GLN A 10 16.80 -24.58 -16.71
N TYR A 11 15.55 -24.95 -16.95
CA TYR A 11 15.19 -25.94 -17.95
C TYR A 11 14.82 -25.25 -19.27
N THR A 12 15.32 -25.76 -20.37
CA THR A 12 14.89 -25.37 -21.72
C THR A 12 13.59 -26.10 -22.08
N MET A 13 12.90 -25.65 -23.13
CA MET A 13 11.62 -26.26 -23.53
C MET A 13 11.71 -27.74 -23.92
N ASP A 14 12.91 -28.22 -24.28
CA ASP A 14 13.21 -29.63 -24.57
C ASP A 14 13.56 -30.45 -23.31
N GLY A 15 13.48 -29.82 -22.13
CA GLY A 15 13.80 -30.46 -20.85
C GLY A 15 15.29 -30.52 -20.51
N THR A 16 16.16 -29.92 -21.34
CA THR A 16 17.60 -29.90 -21.06
C THR A 16 17.89 -28.97 -19.90
N GLU A 17 18.58 -29.46 -18.89
CA GLU A 17 19.03 -28.70 -17.74
C GLU A 17 20.24 -27.82 -18.10
N LYS A 18 20.15 -26.55 -17.81
CA LYS A 18 21.27 -25.61 -17.86
C LYS A 18 21.55 -25.07 -16.46
N THR A 19 22.73 -25.32 -15.97
CA THR A 19 23.21 -24.74 -14.71
C THR A 19 24.10 -23.54 -14.98
N GLY A 20 23.90 -22.47 -14.25
CA GLY A 20 24.71 -21.27 -14.31
C GLY A 20 24.85 -20.64 -12.92
N LYS A 21 25.96 -19.95 -12.71
CA LYS A 21 26.11 -19.11 -11.51
C LYS A 21 25.42 -17.77 -11.78
N ALA A 22 24.46 -17.43 -10.93
CA ALA A 22 23.87 -16.09 -10.89
C ALA A 22 24.40 -15.39 -9.65
N THR A 23 25.02 -14.23 -9.83
CA THR A 23 25.30 -13.33 -8.72
C THR A 23 24.02 -12.55 -8.47
N ALA A 24 23.35 -12.84 -7.36
CA ALA A 24 22.28 -11.98 -6.92
C ALA A 24 22.92 -10.69 -6.40
N LEU A 25 22.47 -9.56 -6.93
CA LEU A 25 22.78 -8.26 -6.33
C LEU A 25 22.31 -8.30 -4.89
N SER A 26 23.14 -7.79 -3.96
CA SER A 26 22.78 -7.65 -2.56
C SER A 26 21.41 -7.02 -2.44
N LEU A 27 20.58 -7.55 -1.54
CA LEU A 27 19.37 -6.85 -1.13
C LEU A 27 19.80 -5.44 -0.69
N ASN A 28 19.29 -4.44 -1.37
CA ASN A 28 19.45 -3.07 -0.89
C ASN A 28 18.56 -2.95 0.35
N ASP A 29 19.19 -3.09 1.52
CA ASP A 29 18.53 -3.01 2.82
C ASP A 29 18.36 -1.57 3.31
N THR A 30 18.79 -0.60 2.48
CA THR A 30 18.65 0.81 2.80
C THR A 30 17.21 1.25 2.50
N ILE A 31 16.49 1.57 3.56
CA ILE A 31 15.17 2.19 3.45
C ILE A 31 15.36 3.61 2.92
N THR A 32 14.95 3.85 1.69
CA THR A 32 15.01 5.17 1.05
C THR A 32 13.81 6.04 1.42
N ARG A 33 12.65 5.40 1.67
CA ARG A 33 11.41 6.01 2.15
C ARG A 33 10.73 5.04 3.08
N GLY A 34 10.17 5.54 4.16
CA GLY A 34 9.44 4.71 5.10
C GLY A 34 8.57 5.54 6.02
N ARG A 35 7.55 4.89 6.57
CA ARG A 35 6.68 5.41 7.63
C ARG A 35 6.65 4.45 8.79
N THR A 36 6.35 4.98 9.97
CA THR A 36 6.04 4.14 11.11
C THR A 36 4.78 3.33 10.80
N ARG A 37 4.83 2.03 11.07
CA ARG A 37 3.68 1.14 10.90
C ARG A 37 2.52 1.64 11.76
N PRO A 38 1.34 1.92 11.19
CA PRO A 38 0.18 2.34 11.97
C PRO A 38 -0.41 1.17 12.78
N THR A 39 -1.25 1.48 13.74
CA THR A 39 -2.00 0.47 14.51
C THR A 39 -3.13 -0.13 13.68
N ALA A 40 -3.75 0.69 12.84
CA ALA A 40 -4.83 0.28 11.93
C ALA A 40 -4.92 1.27 10.77
N TYR A 41 -5.54 0.84 9.68
CA TYR A 41 -6.07 1.72 8.62
C TYR A 41 -7.57 1.85 8.77
N VAL A 42 -8.09 3.03 8.46
CA VAL A 42 -9.52 3.34 8.58
C VAL A 42 -10.05 3.89 7.26
N ILE A 43 -11.06 3.24 6.69
CA ILE A 43 -11.68 3.66 5.44
C ILE A 43 -13.13 4.06 5.72
N PRO A 44 -13.57 5.29 5.39
CA PRO A 44 -14.97 5.70 5.57
C PRO A 44 -15.94 4.74 4.86
N ALA A 45 -17.09 4.48 5.45
CA ALA A 45 -18.07 3.56 4.88
C ALA A 45 -18.79 4.14 3.64
N ASP A 46 -18.69 5.44 3.43
CA ASP A 46 -19.16 6.15 2.24
C ASP A 46 -18.06 6.42 1.20
N ALA A 47 -16.87 5.84 1.38
CA ALA A 47 -15.81 5.95 0.39
C ALA A 47 -16.24 5.38 -0.97
N ALA A 48 -15.83 6.03 -2.05
CA ALA A 48 -16.09 5.54 -3.39
C ALA A 48 -15.57 4.10 -3.56
N ASN A 49 -16.35 3.26 -4.23
CA ASN A 49 -16.02 1.84 -4.47
C ASN A 49 -15.79 0.98 -3.20
N ILE A 50 -16.36 1.35 -2.06
CA ILE A 50 -16.15 0.64 -0.80
C ILE A 50 -16.40 -0.87 -0.91
N ASP A 51 -17.44 -1.31 -1.65
CA ASP A 51 -17.74 -2.73 -1.85
C ASP A 51 -16.62 -3.46 -2.59
N LYS A 52 -15.97 -2.81 -3.56
CA LYS A 52 -14.81 -3.37 -4.25
C LYS A 52 -13.59 -3.44 -3.35
N ILE A 53 -13.38 -2.43 -2.52
CA ILE A 53 -12.28 -2.38 -1.57
C ILE A 53 -12.43 -3.54 -0.58
N LEU A 54 -13.61 -3.72 0.00
CA LEU A 54 -13.91 -4.83 0.90
C LEU A 54 -13.71 -6.17 0.21
N TYR A 55 -14.19 -6.33 -1.02
CA TYR A 55 -13.98 -7.55 -1.82
C TYR A 55 -12.48 -7.87 -2.02
N ILE A 56 -11.65 -6.85 -2.31
CA ILE A 56 -10.20 -7.03 -2.43
C ILE A 56 -9.61 -7.45 -1.10
N MET A 57 -9.97 -6.78 -0.01
CA MET A 57 -9.49 -7.07 1.34
C MET A 57 -9.87 -8.49 1.79
N ASP A 58 -11.12 -8.90 1.57
CA ASP A 58 -11.62 -10.24 1.89
C ASP A 58 -10.84 -11.33 1.15
N ASN A 59 -10.54 -11.11 -0.15
CA ASN A 59 -9.74 -12.06 -0.95
C ASN A 59 -8.29 -12.16 -0.50
N GLN A 60 -7.77 -11.16 0.21
CA GLN A 60 -6.45 -11.17 0.83
C GLN A 60 -6.48 -11.71 2.27
N GLY A 61 -7.64 -12.10 2.77
CA GLY A 61 -7.82 -12.60 4.13
C GLY A 61 -7.65 -11.51 5.19
N ALA A 62 -7.94 -10.26 4.86
CA ALA A 62 -7.88 -9.15 5.80
C ALA A 62 -9.09 -9.19 6.74
N GLU A 63 -8.84 -9.15 8.03
CA GLU A 63 -9.86 -9.00 9.05
C GLU A 63 -10.13 -7.51 9.32
N TYR A 64 -11.39 -7.15 9.49
CA TYR A 64 -11.80 -5.79 9.79
C TYR A 64 -13.10 -5.74 10.59
N TYR A 65 -13.39 -4.61 11.19
CA TYR A 65 -14.66 -4.34 11.85
C TYR A 65 -15.20 -2.97 11.43
N LYS A 66 -16.51 -2.78 11.63
CA LYS A 66 -17.19 -1.55 11.26
C LYS A 66 -17.47 -0.68 12.48
N LEU A 67 -17.09 0.58 12.42
CA LEU A 67 -17.53 1.64 13.33
C LEU A 67 -18.95 2.10 12.97
N ASN A 68 -19.71 2.43 13.98
CA ASN A 68 -21.04 2.98 13.79
C ASN A 68 -21.02 4.38 13.16
N ALA A 69 -22.10 4.74 12.48
CA ALA A 69 -22.32 6.09 12.00
C ALA A 69 -22.24 7.11 13.15
N GLY A 70 -21.64 8.24 12.90
CA GLY A 70 -21.41 9.31 13.87
C GLY A 70 -20.26 9.07 14.85
N THR A 71 -19.50 7.98 14.71
CA THR A 71 -18.28 7.75 15.53
C THR A 71 -17.22 8.79 15.21
N THR A 72 -16.58 9.34 16.25
CA THR A 72 -15.43 10.23 16.13
C THR A 72 -14.19 9.50 16.63
N ALA A 73 -13.08 9.60 15.88
CA ALA A 73 -11.78 9.07 16.27
C ALA A 73 -10.66 10.05 15.92
N SER A 74 -9.59 10.05 16.73
CA SER A 74 -8.40 10.84 16.45
C SER A 74 -7.49 10.08 15.53
N LEU A 75 -7.30 10.56 14.30
CA LEU A 75 -6.59 9.87 13.22
C LEU A 75 -5.65 10.79 12.48
N GLN A 76 -4.54 10.24 12.00
CA GLN A 76 -3.70 10.87 11.01
C GLN A 76 -4.33 10.72 9.62
N GLN A 77 -4.19 11.72 8.77
CA GLN A 77 -4.74 11.70 7.42
C GLN A 77 -3.64 11.91 6.40
N TYR A 78 -3.69 11.12 5.33
CA TYR A 78 -2.83 11.36 4.17
C TYR A 78 -3.28 12.59 3.40
N TYR A 79 -2.32 13.27 2.79
CA TYR A 79 -2.60 14.33 1.83
C TYR A 79 -1.69 14.20 0.61
N TYR A 80 -2.21 14.59 -0.54
CA TYR A 80 -1.48 14.55 -1.79
C TYR A 80 -0.42 15.67 -1.83
N ILE A 81 0.83 15.32 -2.09
CA ILE A 81 1.93 16.27 -2.31
C ILE A 81 2.13 16.50 -3.80
N GLY A 82 2.18 15.44 -4.58
CA GLY A 82 2.47 15.48 -6.00
C GLY A 82 2.56 14.09 -6.62
N GLU A 83 3.14 14.04 -7.81
CA GLU A 83 3.48 12.80 -8.47
C GLU A 83 4.96 12.49 -8.23
N TYR A 84 5.25 11.25 -7.82
CA TYR A 84 6.63 10.79 -7.77
C TYR A 84 7.18 10.64 -9.19
N MET A 85 8.23 11.39 -9.48
CA MET A 85 8.82 11.44 -10.82
C MET A 85 10.15 10.70 -10.84
N GLU A 86 10.32 9.83 -11.83
CA GLU A 86 11.57 9.16 -12.12
C GLU A 86 11.87 9.25 -13.63
N ASN A 87 13.02 9.79 -13.99
CA ASN A 87 13.40 10.01 -15.39
C ASN A 87 12.32 10.76 -16.21
N ASP A 88 11.78 11.83 -15.63
CA ASP A 88 10.72 12.67 -16.21
C ASP A 88 9.38 11.94 -16.49
N LYS A 89 9.17 10.81 -15.85
CA LYS A 89 7.91 10.05 -15.93
C LYS A 89 7.27 9.93 -14.57
N ALA A 90 5.97 10.16 -14.52
CA ALA A 90 5.19 9.89 -13.33
C ALA A 90 5.20 8.38 -13.05
N LYS A 91 5.65 8.00 -11.85
CA LYS A 91 5.78 6.62 -11.39
C LYS A 91 4.83 6.27 -10.27
N GLY A 92 4.19 7.25 -9.69
CA GLY A 92 3.26 7.04 -8.60
C GLY A 92 2.88 8.33 -7.92
N ILE A 93 2.27 8.19 -6.76
CA ILE A 93 1.79 9.28 -5.92
C ILE A 93 2.86 9.58 -4.86
N GLU A 94 3.04 10.85 -4.56
CA GLU A 94 3.74 11.29 -3.37
C GLU A 94 2.74 11.82 -2.36
N ALA A 95 2.71 11.23 -1.16
CA ALA A 95 1.77 11.58 -0.11
C ALA A 95 2.49 11.95 1.19
N GLY A 96 1.95 12.94 1.88
CA GLY A 96 2.33 13.32 3.24
C GLY A 96 1.33 12.78 4.25
N LEU A 97 1.68 12.87 5.52
CA LEU A 97 0.83 12.49 6.63
C LEU A 97 0.64 13.71 7.55
N ARG A 98 -0.61 14.04 7.84
CA ARG A 98 -0.95 15.13 8.78
C ARG A 98 -0.90 14.64 10.21
N ASP A 99 -0.74 15.57 11.13
CA ASP A 99 -0.90 15.28 12.56
C ASP A 99 -2.32 14.76 12.84
N ALA A 100 -2.41 13.96 13.91
CA ALA A 100 -3.69 13.38 14.31
C ALA A 100 -4.71 14.48 14.65
N ALA A 101 -5.91 14.34 14.12
CA ALA A 101 -7.05 15.20 14.37
C ALA A 101 -8.32 14.37 14.51
N ASP A 102 -9.32 14.93 15.16
CA ASP A 102 -10.60 14.29 15.32
C ASP A 102 -11.36 14.26 13.99
N VAL A 103 -11.73 13.05 13.57
CA VAL A 103 -12.51 12.79 12.36
C VAL A 103 -13.81 12.13 12.75
N THR A 104 -14.95 12.68 12.30
CA THR A 104 -16.27 12.10 12.50
C THR A 104 -16.76 11.40 11.25
N PHE A 105 -17.04 10.11 11.35
CA PHE A 105 -17.52 9.28 10.26
C PHE A 105 -19.06 9.28 10.23
N ALA A 106 -19.65 10.11 9.36
CA ALA A 106 -21.11 10.26 9.27
C ALA A 106 -21.81 8.94 8.96
N SER A 107 -21.22 8.11 8.09
CA SER A 107 -21.76 6.80 7.68
C SER A 107 -21.09 5.61 8.40
N GLY A 108 -20.20 5.89 9.36
CA GLY A 108 -19.32 4.90 9.95
C GLY A 108 -18.05 4.67 9.13
N ALA A 109 -17.23 3.73 9.55
CA ALA A 109 -15.97 3.41 8.87
C ALA A 109 -15.61 1.94 9.06
N TYR A 110 -14.78 1.42 8.18
CA TYR A 110 -14.15 0.11 8.30
C TYR A 110 -12.73 0.26 8.84
N VAL A 111 -12.40 -0.49 9.87
CA VAL A 111 -11.09 -0.47 10.54
C VAL A 111 -10.38 -1.78 10.26
N PHE A 112 -9.17 -1.68 9.74
CA PHE A 112 -8.28 -2.79 9.42
C PHE A 112 -7.11 -2.79 10.40
N PRO A 113 -7.15 -3.57 11.49
CA PRO A 113 -6.05 -3.67 12.44
C PRO A 113 -4.79 -4.22 11.78
N MET A 114 -3.62 -3.78 12.23
CA MET A 114 -2.35 -4.21 11.65
C MET A 114 -1.70 -5.40 12.37
N ASP A 115 -2.27 -5.87 13.46
CA ASP A 115 -1.82 -7.02 14.25
C ASP A 115 -2.41 -8.36 13.77
N GLN A 116 -2.53 -8.51 12.47
CA GLN A 116 -3.06 -9.70 11.80
C GLN A 116 -2.11 -10.22 10.72
N VAL A 117 -2.34 -11.46 10.26
CA VAL A 117 -1.52 -12.11 9.22
C VAL A 117 -1.47 -11.29 7.94
N ALA A 118 -2.61 -10.75 7.51
CA ALA A 118 -2.72 -9.92 6.31
C ALA A 118 -2.15 -8.49 6.48
N GLY A 119 -1.62 -8.11 7.65
CA GLY A 119 -1.20 -6.75 7.95
C GLY A 119 -0.25 -6.13 6.93
N ASN A 120 0.72 -6.89 6.40
CA ASN A 120 1.63 -6.36 5.38
C ASN A 120 0.91 -6.10 4.03
N VAL A 121 -0.04 -6.95 3.67
CA VAL A 121 -0.85 -6.76 2.46
C VAL A 121 -1.77 -5.55 2.61
N ILE A 122 -2.38 -5.39 3.78
CA ILE A 122 -3.19 -4.21 4.11
C ILE A 122 -2.35 -2.92 3.96
N ALA A 123 -1.13 -2.90 4.50
CA ALA A 123 -0.23 -1.76 4.33
C ALA A 123 0.05 -1.47 2.85
N MET A 124 0.38 -2.48 2.05
CA MET A 124 0.62 -2.31 0.62
C MET A 124 -0.60 -1.79 -0.14
N LEU A 125 -1.80 -2.17 0.27
CA LEU A 125 -3.05 -1.71 -0.36
C LEU A 125 -3.43 -0.29 0.08
N CYS A 126 -3.25 0.04 1.35
CA CYS A 126 -3.72 1.30 1.94
C CYS A 126 -2.70 2.44 1.88
N GLU A 127 -1.40 2.14 1.75
CA GLU A 127 -0.39 3.20 1.60
C GLU A 127 -0.49 3.84 0.21
N PRO A 128 -0.73 5.17 0.12
CA PRO A 128 -0.97 5.82 -1.17
C PRO A 128 0.27 5.94 -2.05
N ASP A 129 1.47 5.87 -1.48
CA ASP A 129 2.74 6.08 -2.15
C ASP A 129 3.71 4.89 -2.05
N VAL A 130 3.17 3.68 -1.97
CA VAL A 130 3.96 2.45 -2.11
C VAL A 130 4.41 2.30 -3.54
N THR A 131 5.73 2.29 -3.76
CA THR A 131 6.35 1.97 -5.05
C THR A 131 7.16 0.69 -4.94
N ASP A 132 7.02 -0.20 -5.90
CA ASP A 132 7.93 -1.32 -6.06
C ASP A 132 9.14 -0.93 -6.93
N SER A 133 10.12 -1.84 -7.05
CA SER A 133 11.33 -1.63 -7.85
C SER A 133 11.05 -1.44 -9.36
N ASN A 134 9.85 -1.72 -9.82
CA ASN A 134 9.42 -1.57 -11.21
C ASN A 134 8.61 -0.28 -11.43
N GLY A 135 8.35 0.50 -10.38
CA GLY A 135 7.56 1.71 -10.41
C GLY A 135 6.05 1.46 -10.51
N TYR A 136 5.59 0.30 -10.08
CA TYR A 136 4.18 -0.01 -9.96
C TYR A 136 3.76 0.15 -8.50
N ASP A 137 2.80 1.02 -8.27
CA ASP A 137 2.17 1.13 -6.97
C ASP A 137 1.12 0.03 -6.83
N GLY A 138 1.27 -0.81 -5.83
CA GLY A 138 0.31 -1.86 -5.51
C GLY A 138 -0.91 -1.35 -4.75
N SER A 139 -1.03 -0.05 -4.55
CA SER A 139 -2.04 0.54 -3.70
C SER A 139 -3.43 0.60 -4.36
N LEU A 140 -4.47 0.64 -3.54
CA LEU A 140 -5.84 0.85 -3.99
C LEU A 140 -6.02 2.18 -4.73
N TYR A 141 -5.20 3.17 -4.43
CA TYR A 141 -5.22 4.48 -5.10
C TYR A 141 -4.70 4.39 -6.52
N GLN A 142 -3.61 3.67 -6.74
CA GLN A 142 -3.02 3.47 -8.07
C GLN A 142 -4.01 2.78 -9.01
N TYR A 143 -4.73 1.79 -8.53
CA TYR A 143 -5.77 1.11 -9.31
C TYR A 143 -7.13 1.83 -9.31
N LYS A 144 -7.19 3.05 -8.79
CA LYS A 144 -8.41 3.88 -8.71
C LYS A 144 -9.58 3.18 -8.03
N GLN A 145 -9.29 2.34 -7.06
CA GLN A 145 -10.32 1.76 -6.19
C GLN A 145 -10.71 2.74 -5.10
N ILE A 146 -9.75 3.55 -4.64
CA ILE A 146 -9.97 4.70 -3.78
C ILE A 146 -9.61 5.96 -4.58
N ASP A 147 -10.56 6.89 -4.71
CA ASP A 147 -10.28 8.19 -5.29
C ASP A 147 -9.68 9.12 -4.23
N TYR A 148 -8.81 10.00 -4.67
CA TYR A 148 -8.26 11.08 -3.85
C TYR A 148 -8.49 12.42 -4.54
N ASP A 149 -8.75 13.43 -3.73
CA ASP A 149 -9.02 14.77 -4.23
C ASP A 149 -7.74 15.60 -4.26
N LYS A 150 -7.19 15.78 -5.45
CA LYS A 150 -6.01 16.62 -5.68
C LYS A 150 -6.26 18.09 -5.32
N SER A 151 -7.50 18.57 -5.37
CA SER A 151 -7.84 19.95 -5.09
C SER A 151 -7.83 20.27 -3.60
N THR A 152 -8.25 19.34 -2.76
CA THR A 152 -8.20 19.45 -1.30
C THR A 152 -6.95 18.85 -0.70
N MET A 153 -6.15 18.13 -1.52
CA MET A 153 -4.96 17.38 -1.08
C MET A 153 -5.25 16.41 0.07
N ASN A 154 -6.40 15.77 0.03
CA ASN A 154 -6.81 14.78 1.02
C ASN A 154 -7.01 13.41 0.39
N PHE A 155 -6.66 12.38 1.18
CA PHE A 155 -7.05 11.01 0.92
C PHE A 155 -8.16 10.61 1.89
N PRO A 156 -9.10 9.76 1.50
CA PRO A 156 -10.21 9.34 2.36
C PRO A 156 -9.82 8.33 3.45
N LEU A 157 -8.55 8.25 3.83
CA LEU A 157 -8.05 7.36 4.89
C LEU A 157 -7.75 8.13 6.17
#